data_ec606199db94ee323971024e4d0e8928
#
_entry.id   ec606199db94ee323971024e4d0e8928
#
_cell.length_a   1.000
_cell.length_b   1.000
_cell.length_c   1.000
_cell.angle_alpha   90.00
_cell.angle_beta   90.00
_cell.angle_gamma   90.00
#
_symmetry.space_group_name_H-M   'P 1'
#
loop_
_entity.id
_entity.type
_entity.pdbx_description
1 polymer ?
#
loop_
_entity_poly.entity_id
_entity_poly.type
_entity_poly.pdbx_seq_one_letter_code
_entity_poly.pdbx_strand_id
1 'polypeptide(L)'
;MPIYEPTSEWISLGLAGPLRRRAVAFLRSHRKEWVLDSGAGPGVSSRMLLEGGFEDIVSLDPSIRLLRFARSRLGRRFCPIVGVAENLPFRPSSLGAVITCFSLRDVVSLDRSLEEFARATRRGGALAIVDIGKPDSGFWRALTGFYISQVMPVLAHFSIRGRTPSNPFKMIIPTWKKLQTNKRLSDLIEQSFGPCALKSFFLGGLVVFEADRVSVWKDILQ
;
A
#
# COMPACT_ATOMS: atom_id res chain seq x y z
N MET A 1 -1.34 17.04 -10.07
CA MET A 1 -0.76 16.30 -8.94
C MET A 1 -1.10 16.84 -7.55
N PRO A 2 -1.29 18.15 -7.28
CA PRO A 2 -1.77 18.62 -5.97
C PRO A 2 -3.18 18.11 -5.59
N ILE A 3 -3.88 17.46 -6.51
CA ILE A 3 -5.27 16.98 -6.39
C ILE A 3 -5.34 15.55 -5.83
N TYR A 4 -4.26 14.75 -5.91
CA TYR A 4 -4.29 13.32 -5.54
C TYR A 4 -4.65 13.10 -4.07
N GLU A 5 -4.00 13.83 -3.18
CA GLU A 5 -4.17 13.68 -1.74
C GLU A 5 -5.59 14.09 -1.29
N PRO A 6 -6.09 15.30 -1.62
CA PRO A 6 -7.47 15.66 -1.31
C PRO A 6 -8.51 14.71 -1.91
N THR A 7 -8.32 14.26 -3.16
CA THR A 7 -9.27 13.35 -3.79
C THR A 7 -9.25 11.97 -3.14
N SER A 8 -8.07 11.44 -2.74
CA SER A 8 -8.00 10.17 -2.02
C SER A 8 -8.72 10.22 -0.67
N GLU A 9 -8.66 11.36 0.04
CA GLU A 9 -9.43 11.57 1.27
C GLU A 9 -10.93 11.60 0.99
N TRP A 10 -11.38 12.35 -0.03
CA TRP A 10 -12.79 12.40 -0.38
C TRP A 10 -13.37 11.03 -0.74
N ILE A 11 -12.70 10.26 -1.61
CA ILE A 11 -13.19 8.94 -2.06
C ILE A 11 -13.06 7.86 -0.99
N SER A 12 -12.25 8.06 0.05
CA SER A 12 -12.14 7.18 1.22
C SER A 12 -12.95 7.67 2.40
N LEU A 13 -13.79 8.69 2.23
CA LEU A 13 -14.57 9.34 3.28
C LEU A 13 -13.70 9.79 4.48
N GLY A 14 -12.51 10.32 4.19
CA GLY A 14 -11.56 10.81 5.19
C GLY A 14 -10.72 9.72 5.87
N LEU A 15 -10.85 8.45 5.47
CA LEU A 15 -10.14 7.34 6.13
C LEU A 15 -8.74 7.09 5.60
N ALA A 16 -8.39 7.55 4.39
CA ALA A 16 -7.08 7.27 3.80
C ALA A 16 -5.90 7.73 4.66
N GLY A 17 -5.95 8.95 5.19
CA GLY A 17 -4.92 9.49 6.08
C GLY A 17 -4.79 8.75 7.41
N PRO A 18 -5.89 8.58 8.18
CA PRO A 18 -5.89 7.78 9.40
C PRO A 18 -5.34 6.37 9.22
N LEU A 19 -5.73 5.65 8.15
CA LEU A 19 -5.24 4.29 7.88
C LEU A 19 -3.74 4.25 7.55
N ARG A 20 -3.23 5.21 6.76
CA ARG A 20 -1.79 5.36 6.52
C ARG A 20 -1.02 5.65 7.81
N ARG A 21 -1.52 6.57 8.65
CA ARG A 21 -0.90 6.85 9.96
C ARG A 21 -0.86 5.61 10.84
N ARG A 22 -1.90 4.77 10.82
CA ARG A 22 -1.92 3.50 11.52
C ARG A 22 -0.82 2.56 11.02
N ALA A 23 -0.68 2.39 9.71
CA ALA A 23 0.37 1.57 9.11
C ALA A 23 1.77 2.08 9.48
N VAL A 24 2.00 3.39 9.42
CA VAL A 24 3.26 4.01 9.85
C VAL A 24 3.51 3.78 11.34
N ALA A 25 2.46 3.86 12.19
CA ALA A 25 2.58 3.62 13.62
C ALA A 25 2.96 2.17 13.94
N PHE A 26 2.44 1.20 13.18
CA PHE A 26 2.80 -0.22 13.32
C PHE A 26 4.29 -0.46 13.06
N LEU A 27 4.88 0.27 12.11
CA LEU A 27 6.30 0.13 11.75
C LEU A 27 7.26 0.89 12.66
N ARG A 28 6.82 1.52 13.75
CA ARG A 28 7.64 2.41 14.59
C ARG A 28 8.91 1.77 15.18
N SER A 29 8.91 0.48 15.45
CA SER A 29 10.09 -0.26 15.94
C SER A 29 11.24 -0.29 14.94
N HIS A 30 10.95 -0.11 13.66
CA HIS A 30 11.90 -0.17 12.54
C HIS A 30 12.41 1.20 12.07
N ARG A 31 12.23 2.29 12.86
CA ARG A 31 12.59 3.67 12.45
C ARG A 31 14.06 3.89 12.11
N LYS A 32 14.95 3.08 12.68
CA LYS A 32 16.41 3.15 12.46
C LYS A 32 16.90 2.11 11.44
N GLU A 33 15.99 1.54 10.66
CA GLU A 33 16.27 0.54 9.67
C GLU A 33 15.76 1.02 8.30
N TRP A 34 16.27 0.41 7.23
CA TRP A 34 15.77 0.68 5.89
C TRP A 34 14.30 0.27 5.76
N VAL A 35 13.46 1.23 5.43
CA VAL A 35 12.02 1.02 5.18
C VAL A 35 11.70 1.29 3.72
N LEU A 36 11.07 0.34 3.07
CA LEU A 36 10.57 0.47 1.71
C LEU A 36 9.13 1.00 1.70
N ASP A 37 8.89 2.13 1.01
CA ASP A 37 7.56 2.55 0.57
C ASP A 37 7.35 2.05 -0.86
N SER A 38 6.60 0.93 -1.01
CA SER A 38 6.35 0.28 -2.30
C SER A 38 5.07 0.83 -2.93
N GLY A 39 5.19 1.33 -4.17
CA GLY A 39 4.12 2.09 -4.83
C GLY A 39 3.97 3.48 -4.20
N ALA A 40 5.10 4.15 -3.97
CA ALA A 40 5.16 5.42 -3.26
C ALA A 40 4.37 6.55 -3.95
N GLY A 41 4.19 6.47 -5.26
CA GLY A 41 3.43 7.45 -6.04
C GLY A 41 3.90 8.89 -5.82
N PRO A 42 2.99 9.80 -5.43
CA PRO A 42 3.33 11.19 -5.16
C PRO A 42 3.98 11.42 -3.77
N GLY A 43 4.37 10.36 -3.05
CA GLY A 43 5.15 10.41 -1.82
C GLY A 43 4.33 10.65 -0.54
N VAL A 44 3.04 10.31 -0.52
CA VAL A 44 2.19 10.57 0.66
C VAL A 44 2.62 9.72 1.85
N SER A 45 2.82 8.41 1.66
CA SER A 45 3.28 7.49 2.71
C SER A 45 4.73 7.80 3.10
N SER A 46 5.60 8.07 2.13
CA SER A 46 6.99 8.48 2.37
C SER A 46 7.06 9.74 3.26
N ARG A 47 6.20 10.75 3.01
CA ARG A 47 6.11 11.94 3.85
C ARG A 47 5.73 11.58 5.28
N MET A 48 4.71 10.75 5.47
CA MET A 48 4.27 10.33 6.80
C MET A 48 5.35 9.52 7.55
N LEU A 49 6.13 8.70 6.85
CA LEU A 49 7.31 8.04 7.42
C LEU A 49 8.35 9.07 7.88
N LEU A 50 8.70 10.06 7.05
CA LEU A 50 9.63 11.12 7.40
C LEU A 50 9.16 11.93 8.63
N GLU A 51 7.88 12.29 8.67
CA GLU A 51 7.24 12.97 9.82
C GLU A 51 7.21 12.06 11.06
N GLY A 52 7.11 10.75 10.88
CA GLY A 52 7.15 9.72 11.93
C GLY A 52 8.55 9.45 12.49
N GLY A 53 9.59 10.12 11.98
CA GLY A 53 10.97 10.00 12.45
C GLY A 53 11.72 8.77 11.91
N PHE A 54 11.30 8.23 10.77
CA PHE A 54 12.07 7.20 10.07
C PHE A 54 13.30 7.82 9.40
N GLU A 55 14.45 7.19 9.57
CA GLU A 55 15.74 7.74 9.12
C GLU A 55 16.06 7.34 7.68
N ASP A 56 15.93 6.05 7.37
CA ASP A 56 16.30 5.45 6.09
C ASP A 56 15.06 4.95 5.35
N ILE A 57 14.59 5.76 4.39
CA ILE A 57 13.40 5.46 3.59
C ILE A 57 13.80 5.37 2.13
N VAL A 58 13.43 4.26 1.49
CA VAL A 58 13.50 4.11 0.04
C VAL A 58 12.09 4.02 -0.54
N SER A 59 11.83 4.76 -1.62
CA SER A 59 10.50 4.93 -2.20
C SER A 59 10.50 4.40 -3.63
N LEU A 60 9.80 3.29 -3.85
CA LEU A 60 9.78 2.60 -5.15
C LEU A 60 8.44 2.83 -5.84
N ASP A 61 8.50 3.20 -7.12
CA ASP A 61 7.30 3.36 -7.97
C ASP A 61 7.70 3.21 -9.45
N PRO A 62 6.89 2.58 -10.32
CA PRO A 62 7.20 2.48 -11.75
C PRO A 62 7.13 3.84 -12.46
N SER A 63 6.45 4.83 -11.91
CA SER A 63 6.24 6.15 -12.51
C SER A 63 7.32 7.14 -12.13
N ILE A 64 8.35 7.29 -12.97
CA ILE A 64 9.37 8.32 -12.79
C ILE A 64 8.76 9.74 -12.65
N ARG A 65 7.62 9.98 -13.28
CA ARG A 65 6.91 11.27 -13.19
C ARG A 65 6.37 11.52 -11.78
N LEU A 66 5.81 10.50 -11.12
CA LEU A 66 5.32 10.61 -9.74
C LEU A 66 6.49 10.77 -8.77
N LEU A 67 7.56 10.00 -8.95
CA LEU A 67 8.76 10.10 -8.12
C LEU A 67 9.43 11.48 -8.23
N ARG A 68 9.53 12.05 -9.42
CA ARG A 68 10.05 13.42 -9.61
C ARG A 68 9.19 14.45 -8.89
N PHE A 69 7.87 14.31 -8.96
CA PHE A 69 6.94 15.17 -8.23
C PHE A 69 7.10 15.03 -6.72
N ALA A 70 7.20 13.80 -6.19
CA ALA A 70 7.45 13.56 -4.77
C ALA A 70 8.79 14.16 -4.33
N ARG A 71 9.85 13.97 -5.12
CA ARG A 71 11.17 14.54 -4.86
C ARG A 71 11.18 16.06 -4.77
N SER A 72 10.44 16.76 -5.62
CA SER A 72 10.34 18.23 -5.59
C SER A 72 9.67 18.75 -4.32
N ARG A 73 8.81 17.94 -3.67
CA ARG A 73 8.10 18.29 -2.43
C ARG A 73 8.84 17.87 -1.16
N LEU A 74 9.45 16.69 -1.17
CA LEU A 74 10.04 16.07 0.02
C LEU A 74 11.56 16.32 0.13
N GLY A 75 12.17 16.87 -0.93
CA GLY A 75 13.56 17.28 -0.91
C GLY A 75 14.54 16.11 -0.84
N ARG A 76 15.73 16.35 -0.27
CA ARG A 76 16.87 15.41 -0.29
C ARG A 76 16.64 14.13 0.51
N ARG A 77 15.77 14.15 1.51
CA ARG A 77 15.46 12.98 2.33
C ARG A 77 14.58 11.94 1.62
N PHE A 78 13.99 12.27 0.48
CA PHE A 78 13.24 11.32 -0.36
C PHE A 78 14.20 10.60 -1.29
N CYS A 79 14.32 9.29 -1.15
CA CYS A 79 15.18 8.42 -1.95
C CYS A 79 14.34 7.61 -2.95
N PRO A 80 14.11 8.11 -4.19
CA PRO A 80 13.28 7.44 -5.18
C PRO A 80 14.03 6.38 -5.97
N ILE A 81 13.39 5.25 -6.20
CA ILE A 81 13.83 4.18 -7.11
C ILE A 81 12.71 3.88 -8.11
N VAL A 82 13.03 3.86 -9.39
CA VAL A 82 12.09 3.41 -10.43
C VAL A 82 12.12 1.88 -10.46
N GLY A 83 10.97 1.25 -10.19
CA GLY A 83 10.87 -0.20 -10.14
C GLY A 83 9.46 -0.68 -9.82
N VAL A 84 9.28 -1.98 -9.80
CA VAL A 84 8.01 -2.68 -9.52
C VAL A 84 8.17 -3.62 -8.32
N ALA A 85 7.06 -3.88 -7.63
CA ALA A 85 7.05 -4.71 -6.43
C ALA A 85 7.44 -6.18 -6.71
N GLU A 86 7.19 -6.66 -7.93
CA GLU A 86 7.47 -8.01 -8.39
C GLU A 86 8.96 -8.31 -8.62
N ASN A 87 9.80 -7.28 -8.60
CA ASN A 87 11.26 -7.43 -8.80
C ASN A 87 11.98 -6.30 -8.07
N LEU A 88 12.18 -6.47 -6.78
CA LEU A 88 12.79 -5.46 -5.92
C LEU A 88 14.32 -5.42 -6.11
N PRO A 89 14.92 -4.24 -6.31
CA PRO A 89 16.36 -4.09 -6.49
C PRO A 89 17.13 -4.12 -5.15
N PHE A 90 16.68 -4.96 -4.22
CA PHE A 90 17.26 -5.06 -2.88
C PHE A 90 17.83 -6.47 -2.65
N ARG A 91 18.89 -6.54 -1.86
CA ARG A 91 19.43 -7.81 -1.39
C ARG A 91 18.43 -8.50 -0.44
N PRO A 92 18.45 -9.84 -0.35
CA PRO A 92 17.70 -10.55 0.66
C PRO A 92 17.98 -9.99 2.06
N SER A 93 16.95 -9.89 2.90
CA SER A 93 17.05 -9.49 4.30
C SER A 93 17.73 -8.13 4.55
N SER A 94 17.66 -7.20 3.58
CA SER A 94 18.26 -5.87 3.68
C SER A 94 17.33 -4.79 4.21
N LEU A 95 16.02 -5.06 4.28
CA LEU A 95 15.00 -4.13 4.76
C LEU A 95 14.53 -4.52 6.16
N GLY A 96 14.31 -3.51 7.02
CA GLY A 96 13.64 -3.71 8.31
C GLY A 96 12.13 -3.78 8.16
N ALA A 97 11.55 -3.00 7.24
CA ALA A 97 10.11 -3.03 7.00
C ALA A 97 9.73 -2.63 5.57
N VAL A 98 8.51 -3.01 5.20
CA VAL A 98 7.84 -2.60 3.94
C VAL A 98 6.49 -2.00 4.28
N ILE A 99 6.17 -0.87 3.64
CA ILE A 99 4.82 -0.30 3.61
C ILE A 99 4.34 -0.19 2.17
N THR A 100 3.07 -0.50 1.94
CA THR A 100 2.41 -0.26 0.66
C THR A 100 1.01 0.28 0.90
N CYS A 101 0.68 1.43 0.31
CA CYS A 101 -0.59 2.11 0.57
C CYS A 101 -1.32 2.43 -0.73
N PHE A 102 -2.46 1.77 -0.95
CA PHE A 102 -3.33 1.94 -2.11
C PHE A 102 -2.65 1.63 -3.46
N SER A 103 -1.71 0.69 -3.46
CA SER A 103 -0.95 0.29 -4.65
C SER A 103 -0.85 -1.22 -4.86
N LEU A 104 -1.14 -2.05 -3.82
CA LEU A 104 -1.03 -3.50 -3.95
C LEU A 104 -2.02 -4.08 -4.99
N ARG A 105 -3.20 -3.48 -5.14
CA ARG A 105 -4.19 -3.88 -6.16
C ARG A 105 -3.72 -3.62 -7.60
N ASP A 106 -2.70 -2.79 -7.79
CA ASP A 106 -2.22 -2.36 -9.11
C ASP A 106 -1.03 -3.20 -9.60
N VAL A 107 -0.50 -4.13 -8.76
CA VAL A 107 0.58 -5.05 -9.16
C VAL A 107 0.10 -6.05 -10.21
N VAL A 108 1.01 -6.50 -11.05
CA VAL A 108 0.72 -7.50 -12.10
C VAL A 108 0.62 -8.90 -11.48
N SER A 109 1.50 -9.23 -10.53
CA SER A 109 1.52 -10.50 -9.80
C SER A 109 1.60 -10.25 -8.31
N LEU A 110 0.49 -10.53 -7.62
CA LEU A 110 0.40 -10.40 -6.17
C LEU A 110 1.37 -11.36 -5.46
N ASP A 111 1.36 -12.63 -5.86
CA ASP A 111 2.20 -13.67 -5.24
C ASP A 111 3.68 -13.29 -5.34
N ARG A 112 4.12 -12.87 -6.55
CA ARG A 112 5.49 -12.44 -6.78
C ARG A 112 5.86 -11.22 -5.93
N SER A 113 4.95 -10.25 -5.78
CA SER A 113 5.17 -9.07 -4.95
C SER A 113 5.33 -9.44 -3.47
N LEU A 114 4.48 -10.34 -2.95
CA LEU A 114 4.57 -10.82 -1.57
C LEU A 114 5.85 -11.63 -1.33
N GLU A 115 6.27 -12.47 -2.28
CA GLU A 115 7.55 -13.19 -2.23
C GLU A 115 8.74 -12.22 -2.17
N GLU A 116 8.75 -11.17 -2.99
CA GLU A 116 9.79 -10.15 -3.02
C GLU A 116 9.82 -9.33 -1.72
N PHE A 117 8.66 -8.95 -1.18
CA PHE A 117 8.58 -8.31 0.14
C PHE A 117 9.17 -9.22 1.22
N ALA A 118 8.81 -10.49 1.22
CA ALA A 118 9.35 -11.47 2.15
C ALA A 118 10.86 -11.68 1.98
N ARG A 119 11.35 -11.77 0.73
CA ARG A 119 12.76 -11.96 0.43
C ARG A 119 13.61 -10.78 0.90
N ALA A 120 13.15 -9.56 0.61
CA ALA A 120 13.91 -8.36 0.89
C ALA A 120 13.87 -7.96 2.38
N THR A 121 12.81 -8.34 3.11
CA THR A 121 12.65 -8.02 4.53
C THR A 121 13.39 -9.03 5.40
N ARG A 122 14.17 -8.55 6.38
CA ARG A 122 14.87 -9.40 7.34
C ARG A 122 13.91 -10.14 8.27
N ARG A 123 14.37 -11.21 8.93
CA ARG A 123 13.63 -11.84 10.03
C ARG A 123 13.42 -10.82 11.17
N GLY A 124 12.25 -10.83 11.76
CA GLY A 124 11.81 -9.84 12.74
C GLY A 124 11.52 -8.46 12.15
N GLY A 125 11.47 -8.34 10.82
CA GLY A 125 10.98 -7.16 10.13
C GLY A 125 9.46 -7.17 9.98
N ALA A 126 8.88 -6.14 9.37
CA ALA A 126 7.43 -5.96 9.31
C ALA A 126 6.92 -5.55 7.92
N LEU A 127 5.65 -5.89 7.64
CA LEU A 127 4.91 -5.48 6.45
C LEU A 127 3.60 -4.81 6.85
N ALA A 128 3.37 -3.60 6.38
CA ALA A 128 2.11 -2.89 6.54
C ALA A 128 1.47 -2.60 5.18
N ILE A 129 0.23 -3.03 5.00
CA ILE A 129 -0.53 -2.81 3.77
C ILE A 129 -1.80 -2.04 4.09
N VAL A 130 -2.07 -0.96 3.36
CA VAL A 130 -3.36 -0.25 3.37
C VAL A 130 -3.91 -0.26 1.96
N ASP A 131 -5.10 -0.80 1.75
CA ASP A 131 -5.71 -0.78 0.42
C ASP A 131 -7.25 -0.80 0.46
N ILE A 132 -7.85 -0.65 -0.69
CA ILE A 132 -9.27 -0.90 -0.90
C ILE A 132 -9.49 -2.41 -0.74
N GLY A 133 -10.36 -2.78 0.18
CA GLY A 133 -10.70 -4.16 0.46
C GLY A 133 -11.74 -4.72 -0.50
N LYS A 134 -11.78 -6.05 -0.58
CA LYS A 134 -12.85 -6.81 -1.25
C LYS A 134 -13.51 -7.71 -0.21
N PRO A 135 -14.66 -7.30 0.35
CA PRO A 135 -15.33 -8.02 1.42
C PRO A 135 -15.60 -9.49 1.08
N ASP A 136 -15.45 -10.38 2.07
CA ASP A 136 -15.69 -11.81 1.91
C ASP A 136 -17.18 -12.11 1.75
N SER A 137 -18.05 -11.40 2.48
CA SER A 137 -19.50 -11.49 2.34
C SER A 137 -19.97 -10.99 0.98
N GLY A 138 -20.78 -11.77 0.29
CA GLY A 138 -21.35 -11.42 -1.02
C GLY A 138 -22.14 -10.11 -0.98
N PHE A 139 -22.93 -9.89 0.09
CA PHE A 139 -23.73 -8.69 0.26
C PHE A 139 -22.85 -7.43 0.39
N TRP A 140 -21.88 -7.44 1.31
CA TRP A 140 -20.98 -6.29 1.52
C TRP A 140 -20.08 -6.05 0.31
N ARG A 141 -19.68 -7.11 -0.39
CA ARG A 141 -18.93 -7.02 -1.65
C ARG A 141 -19.74 -6.34 -2.74
N ALA A 142 -21.02 -6.67 -2.89
CA ALA A 142 -21.91 -6.02 -3.84
C ALA A 142 -22.08 -4.53 -3.51
N LEU A 143 -22.26 -4.17 -2.23
CA LEU A 143 -22.39 -2.80 -1.78
C LEU A 143 -21.09 -2.01 -2.00
N THR A 144 -19.94 -2.60 -1.68
CA THR A 144 -18.62 -1.99 -1.95
C THR A 144 -18.42 -1.80 -3.46
N GLY A 145 -18.79 -2.78 -4.27
CA GLY A 145 -18.73 -2.69 -5.74
C GLY A 145 -19.62 -1.59 -6.28
N PHE A 146 -20.84 -1.42 -5.74
CA PHE A 146 -21.73 -0.32 -6.08
C PHE A 146 -21.10 1.03 -5.70
N TYR A 147 -20.57 1.16 -4.48
CA TYR A 147 -19.89 2.38 -4.05
C TYR A 147 -18.74 2.77 -5.00
N ILE A 148 -17.85 1.80 -5.31
CA ILE A 148 -16.70 2.03 -6.19
C ILE A 148 -17.14 2.41 -7.61
N SER A 149 -18.21 1.78 -8.13
CA SER A 149 -18.63 1.96 -9.53
C SER A 149 -19.51 3.17 -9.75
N GLN A 150 -20.33 3.56 -8.78
CA GLN A 150 -21.34 4.61 -8.95
C GLN A 150 -21.03 5.85 -8.09
N VAL A 151 -20.70 5.68 -6.81
CA VAL A 151 -20.55 6.81 -5.87
C VAL A 151 -19.17 7.45 -5.99
N MET A 152 -18.13 6.64 -5.98
CA MET A 152 -16.74 7.13 -6.02
C MET A 152 -16.40 7.98 -7.26
N PRO A 153 -16.83 7.66 -8.49
CA PRO A 153 -16.61 8.52 -9.66
C PRO A 153 -17.28 9.89 -9.53
N VAL A 154 -18.48 9.95 -8.91
CA VAL A 154 -19.19 11.19 -8.66
C VAL A 154 -18.42 12.05 -7.65
N LEU A 155 -18.01 11.48 -6.53
CA LEU A 155 -17.19 12.18 -5.54
C LEU A 155 -15.86 12.66 -6.12
N ALA A 156 -15.19 11.83 -6.92
CA ALA A 156 -13.96 12.19 -7.62
C ALA A 156 -14.19 13.35 -8.60
N HIS A 157 -15.31 13.36 -9.33
CA HIS A 157 -15.65 14.44 -10.26
C HIS A 157 -15.79 15.78 -9.53
N PHE A 158 -16.50 15.83 -8.42
CA PHE A 158 -16.66 17.06 -7.62
C PHE A 158 -15.33 17.52 -7.00
N SER A 159 -14.47 16.59 -6.57
CA SER A 159 -13.15 16.90 -6.00
C SER A 159 -12.18 17.47 -7.03
N ILE A 160 -12.22 16.99 -8.28
CA ILE A 160 -11.27 17.36 -9.33
C ILE A 160 -11.65 18.70 -10.01
N ARG A 161 -12.90 19.12 -9.99
CA ARG A 161 -13.42 20.38 -10.58
C ARG A 161 -12.76 20.79 -11.90
N GLY A 162 -12.72 19.88 -12.87
CA GLY A 162 -12.23 20.17 -14.23
C GLY A 162 -10.71 20.41 -14.36
N ARG A 163 -9.91 20.15 -13.33
CA ARG A 163 -8.47 20.46 -13.30
C ARG A 163 -7.57 19.41 -13.96
N THR A 164 -8.11 18.25 -14.36
CA THR A 164 -7.32 17.23 -15.08
C THR A 164 -8.12 16.62 -16.23
N PRO A 165 -7.49 16.41 -17.41
CA PRO A 165 -8.16 15.80 -18.58
C PRO A 165 -8.49 14.31 -18.36
N SER A 166 -7.90 13.64 -17.36
CA SER A 166 -8.14 12.23 -17.05
C SER A 166 -8.41 12.04 -15.57
N ASN A 167 -9.45 11.27 -15.24
CA ASN A 167 -9.73 10.83 -13.88
C ASN A 167 -8.74 9.72 -13.48
N PRO A 168 -7.80 9.96 -12.53
CA PRO A 168 -6.79 8.97 -12.13
C PRO A 168 -7.40 7.74 -11.43
N PHE A 169 -8.68 7.82 -11.03
CA PHE A 169 -9.38 6.75 -10.31
C PHE A 169 -10.16 5.79 -11.22
N LYS A 170 -10.13 6.00 -12.55
CA LYS A 170 -10.79 5.08 -13.52
C LYS A 170 -10.28 3.64 -13.43
N MET A 171 -9.03 3.45 -13.02
CA MET A 171 -8.40 2.13 -12.88
C MET A 171 -8.82 1.38 -11.62
N ILE A 172 -9.47 2.02 -10.64
CA ILE A 172 -9.85 1.35 -9.39
C ILE A 172 -10.82 0.19 -9.65
N ILE A 173 -11.83 0.36 -10.50
CA ILE A 173 -12.83 -0.68 -10.78
C ILE A 173 -12.19 -1.92 -11.41
N PRO A 174 -11.41 -1.83 -12.52
CA PRO A 174 -10.75 -2.99 -13.11
C PRO A 174 -9.81 -3.72 -12.14
N THR A 175 -8.99 -2.98 -11.38
CA THR A 175 -8.03 -3.57 -10.45
C THR A 175 -8.73 -4.19 -9.23
N TRP A 176 -9.78 -3.53 -8.69
CA TRP A 176 -10.59 -4.09 -7.60
C TRP A 176 -11.30 -5.40 -7.99
N LYS A 177 -11.80 -5.51 -9.23
CA LYS A 177 -12.42 -6.76 -9.71
C LYS A 177 -11.46 -7.95 -9.69
N LYS A 178 -10.17 -7.72 -9.99
CA LYS A 178 -9.11 -8.73 -9.96
C LYS A 178 -8.61 -9.06 -8.56
N LEU A 179 -8.82 -8.15 -7.60
CA LEU A 179 -8.33 -8.32 -6.23
C LEU A 179 -8.92 -9.57 -5.57
N GLN A 180 -8.13 -10.23 -4.73
CA GLN A 180 -8.60 -11.31 -3.86
C GLN A 180 -9.53 -10.76 -2.77
N THR A 181 -10.36 -11.63 -2.16
CA THR A 181 -11.13 -11.24 -0.98
C THR A 181 -10.21 -10.96 0.20
N ASN A 182 -10.71 -10.21 1.19
CA ASN A 182 -9.89 -9.75 2.32
C ASN A 182 -9.26 -10.93 3.07
N LYS A 183 -10.04 -11.98 3.34
CA LYS A 183 -9.55 -13.21 3.99
C LYS A 183 -8.51 -13.91 3.13
N ARG A 184 -8.79 -14.11 1.84
CA ARG A 184 -7.85 -14.78 0.94
C ARG A 184 -6.53 -14.01 0.82
N LEU A 185 -6.58 -12.67 0.82
CA LEU A 185 -5.38 -11.84 0.81
C LEU A 185 -4.60 -11.97 2.12
N SER A 186 -5.30 -12.02 3.28
CA SER A 186 -4.66 -12.31 4.58
C SER A 186 -3.94 -13.64 4.56
N ASP A 187 -4.60 -14.71 4.08
CA ASP A 187 -4.02 -16.05 3.98
C ASP A 187 -2.76 -16.07 3.09
N LEU A 188 -2.76 -15.34 1.98
CA LEU A 188 -1.60 -15.22 1.08
C LEU A 188 -0.44 -14.48 1.75
N ILE A 189 -0.73 -13.41 2.50
CA ILE A 189 0.29 -12.68 3.27
C ILE A 189 0.88 -13.60 4.34
N GLU A 190 0.04 -14.35 5.07
CA GLU A 190 0.52 -15.29 6.09
C GLU A 190 1.42 -16.38 5.50
N GLN A 191 1.06 -16.93 4.35
CA GLN A 191 1.85 -17.96 3.67
C GLN A 191 3.22 -17.45 3.18
N SER A 192 3.29 -16.20 2.74
CA SER A 192 4.50 -15.63 2.14
C SER A 192 5.39 -14.89 3.13
N PHE A 193 4.79 -14.19 4.09
CA PHE A 193 5.50 -13.25 4.96
C PHE A 193 5.53 -13.70 6.43
N GLY A 194 4.40 -14.11 6.98
CA GLY A 194 4.23 -14.50 8.38
C GLY A 194 2.89 -14.07 8.95
N PRO A 195 2.65 -14.26 10.27
CA PRO A 195 1.38 -13.94 10.91
C PRO A 195 0.86 -12.55 10.55
N CYS A 196 -0.41 -12.48 10.15
CA CYS A 196 -1.02 -11.28 9.61
C CYS A 196 -2.29 -10.90 10.37
N ALA A 197 -2.33 -9.70 10.94
CA ALA A 197 -3.52 -9.12 11.51
C ALA A 197 -4.28 -8.31 10.45
N LEU A 198 -5.47 -8.77 10.07
CA LEU A 198 -6.39 -8.04 9.19
C LEU A 198 -7.30 -7.13 10.01
N LYS A 199 -7.31 -5.85 9.68
CA LYS A 199 -8.24 -4.86 10.24
C LYS A 199 -9.09 -4.29 9.13
N SER A 200 -10.40 -4.49 9.24
CA SER A 200 -11.38 -4.06 8.23
C SER A 200 -12.12 -2.80 8.69
N PHE A 201 -12.27 -1.87 7.77
CA PHE A 201 -12.99 -0.62 7.95
C PHE A 201 -14.02 -0.47 6.84
N PHE A 202 -15.05 0.34 7.07
CA PHE A 202 -16.08 0.59 6.09
C PHE A 202 -16.64 -0.72 5.50
N LEU A 203 -17.08 -1.62 6.41
CA LEU A 203 -17.67 -2.93 6.09
C LEU A 203 -16.76 -3.85 5.23
N GLY A 204 -15.45 -3.68 5.38
CA GLY A 204 -14.45 -4.44 4.63
C GLY A 204 -14.06 -3.81 3.28
N GLY A 205 -14.58 -2.61 2.96
CA GLY A 205 -14.21 -1.86 1.75
C GLY A 205 -12.87 -1.13 1.85
N LEU A 206 -12.32 -0.98 3.06
CA LEU A 206 -10.97 -0.52 3.34
C LEU A 206 -10.32 -1.47 4.33
N VAL A 207 -9.05 -1.80 4.13
CA VAL A 207 -8.33 -2.78 4.94
C VAL A 207 -6.94 -2.31 5.31
N VAL A 208 -6.47 -2.77 6.46
CA VAL A 208 -5.08 -2.70 6.89
C VAL A 208 -4.63 -4.11 7.25
N PHE A 209 -3.54 -4.55 6.64
CA PHE A 209 -2.83 -5.77 7.02
C PHE A 209 -1.54 -5.37 7.74
N GLU A 210 -1.32 -5.95 8.88
CA GLU A 210 -0.14 -5.77 9.71
C GLU A 210 0.49 -7.15 9.91
N ALA A 211 1.67 -7.40 9.36
CA ALA A 211 2.32 -8.70 9.40
C ALA A 211 3.77 -8.60 9.89
N ASP A 212 4.18 -9.56 10.71
CA ASP A 212 5.55 -9.69 11.19
C ASP A 212 6.28 -10.80 10.43
N ARG A 213 7.53 -10.53 10.03
CA ARG A 213 8.37 -11.48 9.32
C ARG A 213 8.95 -12.51 10.28
N VAL A 214 8.29 -13.64 10.42
CA VAL A 214 8.81 -14.79 11.19
C VAL A 214 9.54 -15.77 10.29
N SER A 215 10.38 -16.64 10.89
CA SER A 215 10.94 -17.79 10.16
C SER A 215 9.78 -18.70 9.75
N VAL A 216 9.63 -18.94 8.44
CA VAL A 216 8.69 -19.96 7.96
C VAL A 216 9.14 -21.32 8.53
N TRP A 217 8.22 -22.07 9.12
CA TRP A 217 8.47 -23.40 9.72
C TRP A 217 9.19 -24.41 8.81
N LYS A 218 9.32 -24.11 7.51
CA LYS A 218 10.09 -24.91 6.54
C LYS A 218 11.59 -25.00 6.84
N ASP A 219 12.16 -24.04 7.61
CA ASP A 219 13.59 -24.01 7.93
C ASP A 219 13.92 -24.82 9.21
N ILE A 220 12.92 -25.39 9.91
CA ILE A 220 13.12 -26.16 11.13
C ILE A 220 13.18 -27.68 10.86
N LEU A 221 12.84 -28.11 9.63
CA LEU A 221 12.82 -29.51 9.21
C LEU A 221 13.95 -29.87 8.23
N GLN A 222 14.96 -29.05 8.08
CA GLN A 222 16.24 -29.33 7.46
C GLN A 222 17.35 -29.31 8.53
#